data_f639f4dc4c0d617b5c478c640b8d9810
#
_entry.id   f639f4dc4c0d617b5c478c640b8d9810
#
_cell.length_a   1.000
_cell.length_b   1.000
_cell.length_c   1.000
_cell.angle_alpha   90.00
_cell.angle_beta   90.00
_cell.angle_gamma   90.00
#
_symmetry.space_group_name_H-M   'P 1'
#
loop_
_entity.id
_entity.type
_entity.pdbx_description
1 polymer ?
#
loop_
_entity_poly.entity_id
_entity_poly.type
_entity_poly.pdbx_seq_one_letter_code
_entity_poly.pdbx_strand_id
1 'polypeptide(L)'
;MMLRQTKLFWELGGRLSYHAPRGQGPRKGSRSGPCDKYANQGSKLNILQINISSFTTKSVELMKVLSDEQIDVALVEETILPNELKANGSKGGTLATTGYTSYQCKCAKCQGILTLIRNDINAEVQYKPAGDVDHQVINVWKGKSKYLIHHLYCPPGSTSILPLNETIYRKCIIAGDFNAHSPHLGYNAWNNRGREVEKLCLSSNLILQQDMDSEPTLLHKRHNTTSRPDLTFVSADILERTTTRVLDDIGSDHKPTLITISNIEKPITKRRTFWNFRKADWKQYTSTVDVGMSQIDINATSIDQTSSMIVSTIMNAAEKSIPRGSVKKFKPYWN
;
A
#
# COMPACT_ATOMS: atom_id res chain seq x y z
N MET A 1 -31.24 -0.65 -22.90
CA MET A 1 -29.81 -0.54 -23.30
C MET A 1 -28.87 -0.69 -22.10
N MET A 2 -29.19 -0.22 -20.91
CA MET A 2 -28.40 -0.34 -19.66
C MET A 2 -28.20 -1.78 -19.16
N LEU A 3 -29.20 -2.65 -19.27
CA LEU A 3 -29.12 -4.04 -18.79
C LEU A 3 -28.15 -4.96 -19.55
N ARG A 4 -27.82 -4.63 -20.81
CA ARG A 4 -26.85 -5.40 -21.59
C ARG A 4 -25.38 -5.07 -21.24
N GLN A 5 -25.09 -3.85 -20.80
CA GLN A 5 -23.75 -3.47 -20.38
C GLN A 5 -23.39 -4.03 -19.00
N THR A 6 -24.37 -4.10 -18.09
CA THR A 6 -24.20 -4.73 -16.77
C THR A 6 -23.81 -6.20 -16.89
N LYS A 7 -24.49 -6.93 -17.78
CA LYS A 7 -24.19 -8.37 -17.98
C LYS A 7 -22.79 -8.59 -18.55
N LEU A 8 -22.35 -7.73 -19.47
CA LEU A 8 -21.01 -7.79 -20.06
C LEU A 8 -19.88 -7.50 -19.04
N PHE A 9 -20.12 -6.58 -18.09
CA PHE A 9 -19.16 -6.23 -17.03
C PHE A 9 -18.89 -7.40 -16.08
N TRP A 10 -19.93 -8.19 -15.73
CA TRP A 10 -19.81 -9.35 -14.85
C TRP A 10 -19.36 -10.62 -15.61
N GLU A 11 -19.70 -10.75 -16.89
CA GLU A 11 -19.25 -11.88 -17.73
C GLU A 11 -17.77 -11.79 -18.14
N LEU A 12 -17.18 -10.61 -18.23
CA LEU A 12 -15.76 -10.41 -18.55
C LEU A 12 -14.83 -10.53 -17.34
N GLY A 13 -15.34 -10.42 -16.10
CA GLY A 13 -14.60 -10.64 -14.86
C GLY A 13 -14.38 -12.10 -14.48
N GLY A 14 -15.11 -13.02 -15.12
CA GLY A 14 -15.04 -14.44 -14.82
C GLY A 14 -14.57 -15.28 -15.99
N ARG A 15 -13.29 -15.54 -16.09
CA ARG A 15 -12.54 -16.52 -16.92
C ARG A 15 -11.60 -15.93 -17.96
N LEU A 16 -10.35 -15.84 -17.58
CA LEU A 16 -9.23 -16.09 -18.48
C LEU A 16 -8.29 -17.11 -17.82
N SER A 17 -8.65 -18.39 -17.96
CA SER A 17 -7.72 -19.48 -17.73
C SER A 17 -6.83 -19.62 -18.97
N TYR A 18 -5.60 -19.17 -18.89
CA TYR A 18 -4.60 -19.45 -19.92
C TYR A 18 -4.02 -20.85 -19.71
N HIS A 19 -4.31 -21.74 -20.65
CA HIS A 19 -3.56 -22.98 -20.84
C HIS A 19 -2.22 -22.66 -21.52
N ALA A 20 -1.12 -22.92 -20.82
CA ALA A 20 0.20 -22.91 -21.42
C ALA A 20 0.47 -24.20 -22.23
N PRO A 21 1.07 -24.12 -23.43
CA PRO A 21 1.44 -25.31 -24.19
C PRO A 21 2.67 -25.99 -23.58
N ARG A 22 2.60 -27.32 -23.48
CA ARG A 22 3.72 -28.21 -23.16
C ARG A 22 4.70 -28.29 -24.33
N GLY A 23 5.99 -28.26 -24.04
CA GLY A 23 6.99 -28.81 -24.94
C GLY A 23 8.38 -28.22 -24.83
N GLN A 24 9.29 -28.90 -24.26
CA GLN A 24 10.54 -29.49 -24.74
C GLN A 24 11.61 -29.57 -23.65
N GLY A 25 12.22 -30.72 -23.53
CA GLY A 25 13.13 -31.17 -22.51
C GLY A 25 14.55 -30.56 -22.55
N PRO A 26 15.46 -31.06 -21.70
CA PRO A 26 16.58 -30.29 -21.15
C PRO A 26 17.83 -30.26 -22.02
N ARG A 27 18.47 -29.09 -22.14
CA ARG A 27 19.89 -28.98 -22.56
C ARG A 27 20.80 -28.82 -21.33
N LYS A 28 21.81 -29.65 -21.28
CA LYS A 28 22.86 -29.71 -20.26
C LYS A 28 23.80 -28.50 -20.30
N GLY A 29 24.11 -27.99 -19.12
CA GLY A 29 25.48 -27.63 -18.73
C GLY A 29 25.91 -26.18 -18.82
N SER A 30 25.82 -25.45 -17.69
CA SER A 30 26.97 -24.68 -17.19
C SER A 30 26.77 -24.46 -15.68
N ARG A 31 27.79 -24.76 -14.89
CA ARG A 31 27.84 -24.57 -13.45
C ARG A 31 27.95 -23.08 -13.18
N SER A 32 26.89 -22.46 -12.69
CA SER A 32 26.91 -21.16 -12.01
C SER A 32 26.65 -21.38 -10.53
N GLY A 33 27.44 -20.73 -9.68
CA GLY A 33 27.44 -20.91 -8.23
C GLY A 33 26.15 -20.46 -7.54
N PRO A 34 25.96 -20.78 -6.25
CA PRO A 34 24.70 -20.66 -5.53
C PRO A 34 24.44 -19.22 -5.01
N CYS A 35 24.36 -18.23 -5.89
CA CYS A 35 24.10 -16.84 -5.46
C CYS A 35 23.00 -16.06 -6.21
N ASP A 36 22.38 -16.61 -7.25
CA ASP A 36 21.50 -15.83 -8.11
C ASP A 36 19.99 -16.18 -8.01
N LYS A 37 19.58 -17.04 -7.07
CA LYS A 37 18.15 -17.41 -6.96
C LYS A 37 17.24 -16.37 -6.30
N TYR A 38 17.77 -15.30 -5.72
CA TYR A 38 16.97 -14.25 -5.06
C TYR A 38 16.96 -12.89 -5.80
N ALA A 39 17.58 -12.81 -6.96
CA ALA A 39 17.80 -11.52 -7.64
C ALA A 39 16.57 -10.96 -8.39
N ASN A 40 15.45 -11.70 -8.55
CA ASN A 40 14.37 -11.31 -9.45
C ASN A 40 12.94 -11.40 -8.87
N GLN A 41 12.77 -11.50 -7.55
CA GLN A 41 11.45 -11.26 -6.96
C GLN A 41 11.22 -9.75 -6.87
N GLY A 42 10.34 -9.22 -7.74
CA GLY A 42 9.84 -7.85 -7.62
C GLY A 42 9.31 -7.60 -6.21
N SER A 43 9.49 -6.39 -5.67
CA SER A 43 8.95 -6.09 -4.35
C SER A 43 7.42 -6.20 -4.38
N LYS A 44 6.83 -6.67 -3.28
CA LYS A 44 5.39 -6.84 -3.11
C LYS A 44 4.88 -5.84 -2.07
N LEU A 45 3.60 -5.49 -2.15
CA LEU A 45 2.86 -4.82 -1.09
C LEU A 45 1.78 -5.80 -0.62
N ASN A 46 1.90 -6.25 0.63
CA ASN A 46 0.98 -7.18 1.27
C ASN A 46 0.06 -6.40 2.22
N ILE A 47 -1.24 -6.47 1.97
CA ILE A 47 -2.27 -5.83 2.78
C ILE A 47 -3.15 -6.94 3.33
N LEU A 48 -3.40 -6.93 4.64
CA LEU A 48 -4.36 -7.82 5.29
C LEU A 48 -5.62 -7.02 5.63
N GLN A 49 -6.80 -7.57 5.36
CA GLN A 49 -8.08 -7.05 5.84
C GLN A 49 -8.75 -8.11 6.71
N ILE A 50 -9.33 -7.70 7.85
CA ILE A 50 -10.08 -8.58 8.74
C ILE A 50 -11.03 -7.81 9.66
N ASN A 51 -12.29 -8.25 9.74
CA ASN A 51 -13.15 -7.96 10.88
C ASN A 51 -12.78 -8.91 12.03
N ILE A 52 -12.20 -8.36 13.10
CA ILE A 52 -11.61 -9.19 14.18
C ILE A 52 -12.59 -9.50 15.32
N SER A 53 -13.76 -8.85 15.37
CA SER A 53 -14.75 -9.01 16.44
C SER A 53 -14.15 -8.91 17.86
N SER A 54 -13.25 -8.01 18.12
CA SER A 54 -12.48 -7.70 19.34
C SER A 54 -10.97 -7.96 19.18
N PHE A 55 -10.21 -6.88 19.13
CA PHE A 55 -8.76 -6.91 19.02
C PHE A 55 -8.09 -7.54 20.23
N THR A 56 -8.58 -7.23 21.44
CA THR A 56 -7.94 -7.65 22.70
C THR A 56 -7.84 -9.16 22.83
N THR A 57 -8.82 -9.88 22.35
CA THR A 57 -8.91 -11.35 22.48
C THR A 57 -8.13 -12.11 21.39
N LYS A 58 -7.80 -11.47 20.27
CA LYS A 58 -7.24 -12.13 19.08
C LYS A 58 -5.95 -11.47 18.57
N SER A 59 -5.41 -10.53 19.35
CA SER A 59 -4.21 -9.77 18.94
C SER A 59 -2.98 -10.66 18.75
N VAL A 60 -2.84 -11.73 19.52
CA VAL A 60 -1.69 -12.66 19.43
C VAL A 60 -1.73 -13.41 18.10
N GLU A 61 -2.88 -13.98 17.76
CA GLU A 61 -3.12 -14.71 16.51
C GLU A 61 -2.95 -13.78 15.31
N LEU A 62 -3.50 -12.56 15.40
CA LEU A 62 -3.32 -11.53 14.36
C LEU A 62 -1.83 -11.23 14.16
N MET A 63 -1.08 -10.94 15.22
CA MET A 63 0.35 -10.61 15.11
C MET A 63 1.16 -11.76 14.51
N LYS A 64 0.77 -13.01 14.78
CA LYS A 64 1.38 -14.18 14.13
C LYS A 64 1.14 -14.15 12.62
N VAL A 65 -0.10 -13.97 12.17
CA VAL A 65 -0.44 -13.87 10.74
C VAL A 65 0.32 -12.72 10.08
N LEU A 66 0.39 -11.54 10.74
CA LEU A 66 1.13 -10.39 10.20
C LEU A 66 2.60 -10.72 9.95
N SER A 67 3.21 -11.51 10.83
CA SER A 67 4.59 -11.95 10.70
C SER A 67 4.76 -13.02 9.61
N ASP A 68 3.94 -14.06 9.62
CA ASP A 68 4.04 -15.21 8.73
C ASP A 68 3.81 -14.80 7.26
N GLU A 69 2.82 -13.95 7.00
CA GLU A 69 2.48 -13.44 5.66
C GLU A 69 3.26 -12.17 5.29
N GLN A 70 4.16 -11.69 6.15
CA GLN A 70 4.97 -10.48 5.93
C GLN A 70 4.11 -9.26 5.54
N ILE A 71 3.09 -8.99 6.33
CA ILE A 71 2.13 -7.93 6.04
C ILE A 71 2.78 -6.54 6.17
N ASP A 72 2.55 -5.70 5.19
CA ASP A 72 2.98 -4.29 5.18
C ASP A 72 1.95 -3.39 5.86
N VAL A 73 0.65 -3.64 5.59
CA VAL A 73 -0.49 -2.87 6.11
C VAL A 73 -1.59 -3.83 6.54
N ALA A 74 -2.11 -3.71 7.77
CA ALA A 74 -3.29 -4.44 8.19
C ALA A 74 -4.47 -3.49 8.44
N LEU A 75 -5.62 -3.84 7.87
CA LEU A 75 -6.89 -3.15 7.97
C LEU A 75 -7.79 -4.02 8.87
N VAL A 76 -8.07 -3.53 10.07
CA VAL A 76 -8.72 -4.32 11.11
C VAL A 76 -9.99 -3.60 11.55
N GLU A 77 -11.14 -4.25 11.37
CA GLU A 77 -12.46 -3.75 11.75
C GLU A 77 -12.94 -4.41 13.05
N GLU A 78 -13.96 -3.81 13.67
CA GLU A 78 -14.58 -4.25 14.93
C GLU A 78 -13.57 -4.48 16.06
N THR A 79 -12.70 -3.51 16.26
CA THR A 79 -11.62 -3.63 17.24
C THR A 79 -12.09 -3.61 18.69
N ILE A 80 -13.25 -2.98 18.96
CA ILE A 80 -13.87 -2.81 20.30
C ILE A 80 -12.88 -2.24 21.32
N LEU A 81 -11.95 -1.40 20.87
CA LEU A 81 -10.97 -0.76 21.74
C LEU A 81 -11.57 0.48 22.45
N PRO A 82 -11.12 0.80 23.70
CA PRO A 82 -11.57 1.98 24.41
C PRO A 82 -11.26 3.27 23.65
N ASN A 83 -12.12 4.30 23.83
CA ASN A 83 -11.93 5.61 23.17
C ASN A 83 -10.65 6.35 23.59
N GLU A 84 -10.06 6.03 24.73
CA GLU A 84 -8.87 6.67 25.28
C GLU A 84 -7.57 6.36 24.52
N LEU A 85 -7.59 5.32 23.68
CA LEU A 85 -6.51 5.01 22.74
C LEU A 85 -6.61 5.87 21.46
N LYS A 86 -7.36 6.98 21.48
CA LYS A 86 -7.37 7.92 20.36
C LYS A 86 -5.93 8.36 20.10
N ALA A 87 -5.42 7.91 18.96
CA ALA A 87 -4.23 8.47 18.37
C ALA A 87 -4.48 9.95 18.08
N ASN A 88 -4.19 10.82 19.04
CA ASN A 88 -3.69 12.13 18.69
C ASN A 88 -2.42 11.84 17.90
N GLY A 89 -2.20 12.44 16.74
CA GLY A 89 -1.02 12.25 15.88
C GLY A 89 0.34 12.45 16.54
N SER A 90 0.40 12.41 17.85
CA SER A 90 1.51 12.26 18.77
C SER A 90 1.39 10.87 19.39
N LYS A 91 2.41 10.03 19.18
CA LYS A 91 2.80 8.79 19.86
C LYS A 91 1.99 8.47 21.13
N GLY A 92 0.68 8.17 20.98
CA GLY A 92 -0.24 7.96 22.08
C GLY A 92 -0.59 6.49 22.20
N GLY A 93 -0.52 5.99 23.42
CA GLY A 93 -1.05 4.72 23.87
C GLY A 93 -0.61 3.52 23.04
N THR A 94 0.53 2.97 23.35
CA THR A 94 1.14 1.83 22.65
C THR A 94 0.25 0.60 22.84
N LEU A 95 -0.63 0.32 21.87
CA LEU A 95 -0.96 -1.07 21.63
C LEU A 95 0.37 -1.75 21.37
N ALA A 96 0.69 -2.80 22.14
CA ALA A 96 1.95 -3.54 22.01
C ALA A 96 1.97 -4.32 20.69
N THR A 97 2.02 -3.60 19.56
CA THR A 97 2.10 -4.13 18.20
C THR A 97 3.56 -4.08 17.78
N THR A 98 4.32 -5.10 18.19
CA THR A 98 5.74 -5.18 17.87
C THR A 98 5.99 -5.10 16.37
N GLY A 99 6.72 -4.09 15.93
CA GLY A 99 7.08 -3.91 14.52
C GLY A 99 6.07 -3.12 13.67
N TYR A 100 4.96 -2.66 14.26
CA TYR A 100 3.93 -1.87 13.58
C TYR A 100 3.59 -0.59 14.32
N THR A 101 3.28 0.46 13.56
CA THR A 101 2.65 1.69 14.05
C THR A 101 1.14 1.56 13.90
N SER A 102 0.39 1.87 14.97
CA SER A 102 -1.06 1.71 15.03
C SER A 102 -1.80 3.05 14.85
N TYR A 103 -2.88 3.04 14.04
CA TYR A 103 -3.77 4.17 13.80
C TYR A 103 -5.21 3.72 14.06
N GLN A 104 -5.71 4.04 15.24
CA GLN A 104 -7.06 3.69 15.65
C GLN A 104 -8.01 4.86 15.46
N CYS A 105 -9.24 4.55 15.02
CA CYS A 105 -10.34 5.50 15.04
C CYS A 105 -11.69 4.78 15.15
N LYS A 106 -12.68 5.54 15.57
CA LYS A 106 -14.01 5.04 15.84
C LYS A 106 -15.03 6.16 15.66
N CYS A 107 -16.06 5.94 14.87
CA CYS A 107 -17.23 6.80 14.87
C CYS A 107 -18.10 6.56 16.13
N ALA A 108 -19.05 7.45 16.40
CA ALA A 108 -19.88 7.37 17.63
C ALA A 108 -20.73 6.09 17.73
N LYS A 109 -21.08 5.48 16.61
CA LYS A 109 -21.95 4.29 16.52
C LYS A 109 -21.23 3.03 16.02
N CYS A 110 -19.92 3.13 15.73
CA CYS A 110 -19.17 2.02 15.18
C CYS A 110 -18.37 1.27 16.26
N GLN A 111 -17.91 0.09 15.95
CA GLN A 111 -17.06 -0.72 16.83
C GLN A 111 -15.56 -0.35 16.71
N GLY A 112 -15.23 0.52 15.74
CA GLY A 112 -13.91 1.07 15.51
C GLY A 112 -13.09 0.28 14.52
N ILE A 113 -12.17 0.99 13.86
CA ILE A 113 -11.19 0.44 12.93
C ILE A 113 -9.77 0.76 13.41
N LEU A 114 -8.84 -0.14 13.08
CA LEU A 114 -7.43 -0.03 13.40
C LEU A 114 -6.62 -0.32 12.14
N THR A 115 -5.77 0.60 11.73
CA THR A 115 -4.77 0.33 10.71
C THR A 115 -3.41 0.12 11.37
N LEU A 116 -2.76 -0.99 11.06
CA LEU A 116 -1.39 -1.29 11.47
C LEU A 116 -0.47 -1.15 10.26
N ILE A 117 0.57 -0.35 10.38
CA ILE A 117 1.55 -0.13 9.32
C ILE A 117 2.92 -0.58 9.80
N ARG A 118 3.57 -1.49 9.07
CA ARG A 118 4.90 -1.97 9.43
C ARG A 118 5.89 -0.79 9.48
N ASN A 119 6.73 -0.75 10.49
CA ASN A 119 7.57 0.43 10.83
C ASN A 119 8.58 0.83 9.73
N ASP A 120 8.91 -0.06 8.80
CA ASP A 120 9.78 0.23 7.66
C ASP A 120 9.03 0.79 6.43
N ILE A 121 7.69 0.88 6.51
CA ILE A 121 6.83 1.41 5.45
C ILE A 121 6.56 2.90 5.71
N ASN A 122 6.82 3.73 4.70
CA ASN A 122 6.43 5.12 4.75
C ASN A 122 4.94 5.26 4.39
N ALA A 123 4.16 5.80 5.31
CA ALA A 123 2.73 5.98 5.11
C ALA A 123 2.18 7.21 5.84
N GLU A 124 1.03 7.68 5.37
CA GLU A 124 0.23 8.75 5.96
C GLU A 124 -1.20 8.25 6.10
N VAL A 125 -1.78 8.38 7.29
CA VAL A 125 -3.15 7.93 7.59
C VAL A 125 -4.01 9.11 7.99
N GLN A 126 -5.18 9.24 7.35
CA GLN A 126 -6.18 10.25 7.65
C GLN A 126 -7.50 9.58 7.99
N TYR A 127 -8.12 9.97 9.10
CA TYR A 127 -9.47 9.55 9.45
C TYR A 127 -10.50 10.49 8.82
N LYS A 128 -11.43 9.92 8.07
CA LYS A 128 -12.50 10.65 7.35
C LYS A 128 -13.85 9.95 7.55
N PRO A 129 -14.41 9.97 8.78
CA PRO A 129 -15.68 9.30 9.03
C PRO A 129 -16.79 9.93 8.21
N ALA A 130 -17.78 9.11 7.85
CA ALA A 130 -18.98 9.56 7.15
C ALA A 130 -20.22 9.04 7.90
N GLY A 131 -20.73 9.85 8.81
CA GLY A 131 -21.89 9.48 9.61
C GLY A 131 -21.65 8.24 10.48
N ASP A 132 -22.27 7.11 10.12
CA ASP A 132 -22.13 5.82 10.79
C ASP A 132 -21.18 4.84 10.05
N VAL A 133 -20.32 5.34 9.16
CA VAL A 133 -19.29 4.58 8.48
C VAL A 133 -17.92 5.02 8.99
N ASP A 134 -17.12 4.07 9.50
CA ASP A 134 -15.71 4.32 9.78
C ASP A 134 -14.90 4.30 8.48
N HIS A 135 -14.07 5.30 8.27
CA HIS A 135 -13.27 5.42 7.06
C HIS A 135 -11.90 6.02 7.36
N GLN A 136 -10.85 5.31 6.96
CA GLN A 136 -9.47 5.82 6.91
C GLN A 136 -8.99 5.86 5.45
N VAL A 137 -8.26 6.92 5.14
CA VAL A 137 -7.55 7.09 3.86
C VAL A 137 -6.06 7.00 4.14
N ILE A 138 -5.41 6.03 3.52
CA ILE A 138 -4.02 5.68 3.78
C ILE A 138 -3.22 5.87 2.49
N ASN A 139 -2.21 6.72 2.53
CA ASN A 139 -1.21 6.83 1.48
C ASN A 139 -0.01 5.98 1.86
N VAL A 140 0.37 5.01 1.03
CA VAL A 140 1.50 4.11 1.25
C VAL A 140 2.52 4.28 0.15
N TRP A 141 3.80 4.48 0.50
CA TRP A 141 4.89 4.53 -0.47
C TRP A 141 5.66 3.22 -0.47
N LYS A 142 5.59 2.49 -1.58
CA LYS A 142 6.32 1.24 -1.78
C LYS A 142 7.06 1.28 -3.13
N GLY A 143 8.36 1.07 -3.08
CA GLY A 143 9.18 1.22 -4.28
C GLY A 143 9.20 2.66 -4.80
N LYS A 144 8.86 2.85 -6.08
CA LYS A 144 8.72 4.18 -6.71
C LYS A 144 7.28 4.69 -6.73
N SER A 145 6.35 3.92 -6.18
CA SER A 145 4.92 4.18 -6.31
C SER A 145 4.30 4.58 -4.98
N LYS A 146 3.30 5.45 -5.08
CA LYS A 146 2.37 5.77 -4.03
C LYS A 146 1.08 5.01 -4.31
N TYR A 147 0.57 4.32 -3.31
CA TYR A 147 -0.71 3.61 -3.32
C TYR A 147 -1.68 4.31 -2.39
N LEU A 148 -2.93 4.41 -2.82
CA LEU A 148 -4.03 4.96 -2.04
C LEU A 148 -4.87 3.78 -1.53
N ILE A 149 -5.05 3.67 -0.22
CA ILE A 149 -5.88 2.64 0.39
C ILE A 149 -7.03 3.31 1.13
N HIS A 150 -8.26 2.89 0.85
CA HIS A 150 -9.43 3.22 1.64
C HIS A 150 -9.79 2.03 2.51
N HIS A 151 -9.73 2.22 3.81
CA HIS A 151 -10.16 1.26 4.82
C HIS A 151 -11.54 1.65 5.31
N LEU A 152 -12.53 0.78 5.12
CA LEU A 152 -13.93 1.05 5.38
C LEU A 152 -14.53 -0.01 6.31
N TYR A 153 -15.32 0.45 7.28
CA TYR A 153 -16.22 -0.40 8.05
C TYR A 153 -17.62 0.19 8.01
N CYS A 154 -18.53 -0.57 7.45
CA CYS A 154 -19.95 -0.22 7.35
C CYS A 154 -20.75 -1.14 8.27
N PRO A 155 -21.14 -0.71 9.48
CA PRO A 155 -21.93 -1.54 10.38
C PRO A 155 -23.22 -2.04 9.74
N PRO A 156 -23.75 -3.21 10.14
CA PRO A 156 -25.05 -3.67 9.68
C PRO A 156 -26.13 -2.60 9.92
N GLY A 157 -26.96 -2.35 8.91
CA GLY A 157 -28.02 -1.34 8.99
C GLY A 157 -27.54 0.12 8.92
N SER A 158 -26.28 0.39 8.62
CA SER A 158 -25.80 1.74 8.39
C SER A 158 -26.49 2.41 7.21
N THR A 159 -26.83 3.70 7.37
CA THR A 159 -27.61 4.49 6.39
C THR A 159 -26.81 5.59 5.71
N SER A 160 -25.61 5.87 6.20
CA SER A 160 -24.74 6.90 5.63
C SER A 160 -24.19 6.46 4.28
N ILE A 161 -24.07 7.40 3.36
CA ILE A 161 -23.52 7.17 2.02
C ILE A 161 -22.02 6.85 2.12
N LEU A 162 -21.52 5.93 1.27
CA LEU A 162 -20.09 5.63 1.19
C LEU A 162 -19.30 6.91 0.88
N PRO A 163 -18.23 7.20 1.63
CA PRO A 163 -17.40 8.40 1.42
C PRO A 163 -16.44 8.23 0.23
N LEU A 164 -16.95 7.69 -0.87
CA LEU A 164 -16.21 7.41 -2.10
C LEU A 164 -16.82 8.24 -3.23
N ASN A 165 -16.00 9.04 -3.87
CA ASN A 165 -16.44 9.92 -4.95
C ASN A 165 -16.42 9.20 -6.30
N GLU A 166 -17.24 9.66 -7.26
CA GLU A 166 -17.21 9.23 -8.66
C GLU A 166 -15.97 9.84 -9.36
N THR A 167 -14.78 9.37 -9.02
CA THR A 167 -13.50 9.83 -9.57
C THR A 167 -12.75 8.71 -10.25
N ILE A 168 -11.79 9.06 -11.10
CA ILE A 168 -10.86 8.08 -11.65
C ILE A 168 -9.77 7.81 -10.61
N TYR A 169 -9.79 6.61 -10.05
CA TYR A 169 -8.79 6.15 -9.10
C TYR A 169 -7.53 5.62 -9.82
N ARG A 170 -6.37 5.81 -9.21
CA ARG A 170 -5.09 5.25 -9.68
C ARG A 170 -4.33 4.66 -8.51
N LYS A 171 -3.79 3.45 -8.71
CA LYS A 171 -3.09 2.69 -7.69
C LYS A 171 -3.85 2.68 -6.37
N CYS A 172 -5.17 2.48 -6.50
CA CYS A 172 -6.10 2.56 -5.40
C CYS A 172 -6.62 1.17 -5.04
N ILE A 173 -6.69 0.92 -3.74
CA ILE A 173 -7.30 -0.24 -3.12
C ILE A 173 -8.38 0.26 -2.17
N ILE A 174 -9.55 -0.32 -2.21
CA ILE A 174 -10.63 -0.07 -1.26
C ILE A 174 -10.98 -1.42 -0.64
N ALA A 175 -10.80 -1.56 0.66
CA ALA A 175 -11.03 -2.82 1.36
C ALA A 175 -11.67 -2.59 2.72
N GLY A 176 -12.42 -3.58 3.18
CA GLY A 176 -13.08 -3.57 4.48
C GLY A 176 -14.36 -4.39 4.52
N ASP A 177 -15.06 -4.33 5.64
CA ASP A 177 -16.37 -4.92 5.82
C ASP A 177 -17.47 -3.93 5.40
N PHE A 178 -18.10 -4.21 4.27
CA PHE A 178 -19.14 -3.36 3.69
C PHE A 178 -20.54 -3.72 4.16
N ASN A 179 -20.78 -4.93 4.66
CA ASN A 179 -22.12 -5.45 4.92
C ASN A 179 -23.11 -5.21 3.74
N ALA A 180 -22.57 -5.28 2.52
CA ALA A 180 -23.31 -5.06 1.28
C ALA A 180 -23.91 -6.37 0.78
N HIS A 181 -25.22 -6.37 0.56
CA HIS A 181 -25.94 -7.52 0.02
C HIS A 181 -26.44 -7.21 -1.39
N SER A 182 -26.09 -8.07 -2.34
CA SER A 182 -26.66 -8.11 -3.69
C SER A 182 -26.55 -9.51 -4.27
N PRO A 183 -27.39 -9.88 -5.26
CA PRO A 183 -27.23 -11.15 -5.98
C PRO A 183 -25.88 -11.31 -6.66
N HIS A 184 -25.26 -10.23 -7.11
CA HIS A 184 -23.92 -10.26 -7.69
C HIS A 184 -22.82 -10.57 -6.66
N LEU A 185 -23.11 -10.36 -5.37
CA LEU A 185 -22.24 -10.72 -4.24
C LEU A 185 -22.64 -12.06 -3.59
N GLY A 186 -23.57 -12.81 -4.21
CA GLY A 186 -24.01 -14.12 -3.73
C GLY A 186 -25.13 -14.08 -2.71
N TYR A 187 -25.82 -12.96 -2.52
CA TYR A 187 -26.97 -12.86 -1.62
C TYR A 187 -28.30 -12.96 -2.37
N ASN A 188 -29.36 -13.44 -1.70
CA ASN A 188 -30.69 -13.59 -2.31
C ASN A 188 -31.42 -12.26 -2.55
N ALA A 189 -31.02 -11.18 -1.88
CA ALA A 189 -31.68 -9.87 -1.95
C ALA A 189 -30.65 -8.73 -1.84
N TRP A 190 -31.07 -7.54 -2.34
CA TRP A 190 -30.30 -6.30 -2.14
C TRP A 190 -30.63 -5.67 -0.79
N ASN A 191 -29.60 -5.10 -0.16
CA ASN A 191 -29.77 -4.02 0.79
C ASN A 191 -29.36 -2.67 0.16
N ASN A 192 -29.50 -1.57 0.89
CA ASN A 192 -29.13 -0.24 0.37
C ASN A 192 -27.62 -0.15 0.06
N ARG A 193 -26.80 -0.74 0.91
CA ARG A 193 -25.34 -0.78 0.73
C ARG A 193 -24.95 -1.57 -0.53
N GLY A 194 -25.61 -2.68 -0.81
CA GLY A 194 -25.37 -3.44 -2.03
C GLY A 194 -25.67 -2.65 -3.30
N ARG A 195 -26.79 -1.90 -3.32
CA ARG A 195 -27.10 -1.00 -4.46
C ARG A 195 -26.06 0.10 -4.64
N GLU A 196 -25.57 0.65 -3.55
CA GLU A 196 -24.55 1.69 -3.56
C GLU A 196 -23.21 1.17 -4.07
N VAL A 197 -22.79 -0.02 -3.64
CA VAL A 197 -21.60 -0.71 -4.12
C VAL A 197 -21.71 -1.01 -5.62
N GLU A 198 -22.84 -1.50 -6.11
CA GLU A 198 -23.05 -1.72 -7.54
C GLU A 198 -23.00 -0.43 -8.34
N LYS A 199 -23.59 0.66 -7.83
CA LYS A 199 -23.48 1.98 -8.46
C LYS A 199 -22.03 2.44 -8.54
N LEU A 200 -21.25 2.26 -7.47
CA LEU A 200 -19.82 2.60 -7.45
C LEU A 200 -19.04 1.84 -8.53
N CYS A 201 -19.28 0.54 -8.69
CA CYS A 201 -18.64 -0.28 -9.74
C CYS A 201 -19.00 0.20 -11.16
N LEU A 202 -20.19 0.74 -11.36
CA LEU A 202 -20.65 1.23 -12.65
C LEU A 202 -20.16 2.64 -12.99
N SER A 203 -19.94 3.47 -11.98
CA SER A 203 -19.60 4.90 -12.13
C SER A 203 -18.12 5.22 -12.00
N SER A 204 -17.30 4.24 -11.62
CA SER A 204 -15.87 4.42 -11.41
C SER A 204 -15.04 3.40 -12.20
N ASN A 205 -13.72 3.54 -12.15
CA ASN A 205 -12.76 2.56 -12.69
C ASN A 205 -12.31 1.53 -11.64
N LEU A 206 -13.11 1.33 -10.60
CA LEU A 206 -12.88 0.32 -9.56
C LEU A 206 -13.45 -1.03 -9.98
N ILE A 207 -12.67 -2.07 -9.78
CA ILE A 207 -13.02 -3.44 -10.13
C ILE A 207 -13.02 -4.27 -8.85
N LEU A 208 -14.08 -5.02 -8.62
CA LEU A 208 -14.16 -5.97 -7.52
C LEU A 208 -13.14 -7.08 -7.73
N GLN A 209 -12.14 -7.15 -6.84
CA GLN A 209 -11.07 -8.13 -6.85
C GLN A 209 -11.43 -9.31 -5.94
N GLN A 210 -12.56 -9.93 -6.22
CA GLN A 210 -13.04 -11.07 -5.46
C GLN A 210 -13.45 -12.18 -6.41
N ASP A 211 -12.83 -13.34 -6.26
CA ASP A 211 -13.27 -14.54 -6.97
C ASP A 211 -14.50 -15.09 -6.28
N MET A 212 -15.59 -15.21 -7.01
CA MET A 212 -16.84 -15.78 -6.49
C MET A 212 -16.73 -17.26 -6.14
N ASP A 213 -15.73 -17.95 -6.70
CA ASP A 213 -15.38 -19.34 -6.37
C ASP A 213 -14.47 -19.44 -5.14
N SER A 214 -13.97 -18.29 -4.60
CA SER A 214 -13.14 -18.28 -3.41
C SER A 214 -13.94 -18.61 -2.15
N GLU A 215 -13.24 -18.98 -1.06
CA GLU A 215 -13.87 -19.21 0.24
C GLU A 215 -14.63 -17.97 0.74
N PRO A 216 -15.82 -18.16 1.36
CA PRO A 216 -16.52 -17.10 2.07
C PRO A 216 -15.68 -16.55 3.22
N THR A 217 -15.79 -15.24 3.48
CA THR A 217 -15.03 -14.59 4.55
C THR A 217 -15.75 -14.63 5.89
N LEU A 218 -17.08 -14.74 5.93
CA LEU A 218 -17.87 -14.79 7.15
C LEU A 218 -18.55 -16.15 7.33
N LEU A 219 -18.39 -16.73 8.53
CA LEU A 219 -19.08 -17.95 8.97
C LEU A 219 -20.06 -17.61 10.09
N HIS A 220 -21.33 -17.65 9.80
CA HIS A 220 -22.41 -17.52 10.81
C HIS A 220 -22.53 -18.80 11.62
N LYS A 221 -21.78 -18.94 12.70
CA LYS A 221 -21.73 -20.14 13.55
C LYS A 221 -23.13 -20.59 14.04
N ARG A 222 -24.03 -19.64 14.32
CA ARG A 222 -25.41 -19.95 14.82
C ARG A 222 -26.30 -20.61 13.76
N HIS A 223 -26.11 -20.25 12.49
CA HIS A 223 -26.98 -20.74 11.39
C HIS A 223 -26.24 -21.67 10.45
N ASN A 224 -24.95 -21.88 10.66
CA ASN A 224 -24.06 -22.65 9.78
C ASN A 224 -24.18 -22.19 8.31
N THR A 225 -24.27 -20.88 8.11
CA THR A 225 -24.31 -20.25 6.79
C THR A 225 -23.08 -19.39 6.60
N THR A 226 -22.71 -19.22 5.35
CA THR A 226 -21.53 -18.43 4.98
C THR A 226 -21.91 -17.25 4.10
N SER A 227 -21.15 -16.16 4.17
CA SER A 227 -21.34 -14.97 3.34
C SER A 227 -20.03 -14.21 3.08
N ARG A 228 -20.09 -13.17 2.26
CA ARG A 228 -18.93 -12.36 1.84
C ARG A 228 -19.18 -10.86 2.05
N PRO A 229 -19.24 -10.38 3.30
CA PRO A 229 -19.41 -8.96 3.59
C PRO A 229 -18.13 -8.15 3.34
N ASP A 230 -16.97 -8.82 3.38
CA ASP A 230 -15.65 -8.25 3.21
C ASP A 230 -15.35 -8.13 1.72
N LEU A 231 -15.20 -6.89 1.22
CA LEU A 231 -15.01 -6.62 -0.19
C LEU A 231 -13.66 -5.93 -0.44
N THR A 232 -13.05 -6.26 -1.56
CA THR A 232 -11.82 -5.60 -2.04
C THR A 232 -12.05 -5.09 -3.46
N PHE A 233 -11.89 -3.78 -3.66
CA PHE A 233 -11.87 -3.14 -4.97
C PHE A 233 -10.49 -2.62 -5.27
N VAL A 234 -10.11 -2.68 -6.54
CA VAL A 234 -8.85 -2.12 -7.03
C VAL A 234 -9.10 -1.27 -8.27
N SER A 235 -8.28 -0.24 -8.46
CA SER A 235 -8.31 0.53 -9.70
C SER A 235 -7.76 -0.30 -10.87
N ALA A 236 -8.30 -0.08 -12.08
CA ALA A 236 -7.99 -0.88 -13.26
C ALA A 236 -6.49 -0.97 -13.59
N ASP A 237 -5.71 0.06 -13.26
CA ASP A 237 -4.27 0.14 -13.54
C ASP A 237 -3.39 -0.81 -12.68
N ILE A 238 -3.93 -1.39 -11.62
CA ILE A 238 -3.22 -2.38 -10.78
C ILE A 238 -3.87 -3.76 -10.77
N LEU A 239 -5.00 -3.95 -11.47
CA LEU A 239 -5.79 -5.18 -11.44
C LEU A 239 -4.94 -6.44 -11.73
N GLU A 240 -4.21 -6.46 -12.84
CA GLU A 240 -3.41 -7.63 -13.26
C GLU A 240 -2.26 -7.99 -12.31
N ARG A 241 -1.88 -7.05 -11.45
CA ARG A 241 -0.80 -7.23 -10.47
C ARG A 241 -1.29 -7.51 -9.07
N THR A 242 -2.61 -7.47 -8.88
CA THR A 242 -3.26 -7.67 -7.59
C THR A 242 -3.90 -9.05 -7.53
N THR A 243 -3.67 -9.74 -6.44
CA THR A 243 -4.33 -11.02 -6.12
C THR A 243 -4.89 -10.95 -4.71
N THR A 244 -6.01 -11.65 -4.50
CA THR A 244 -6.62 -11.81 -3.18
C THR A 244 -6.65 -13.28 -2.78
N ARG A 245 -6.49 -13.56 -1.50
CA ARG A 245 -6.57 -14.90 -0.92
C ARG A 245 -7.17 -14.84 0.47
N VAL A 246 -8.17 -15.67 0.73
CA VAL A 246 -8.69 -15.85 2.08
C VAL A 246 -7.73 -16.74 2.85
N LEU A 247 -7.40 -16.35 4.09
CA LEU A 247 -6.50 -17.08 4.98
C LEU A 247 -7.30 -17.95 5.96
N ASP A 248 -6.58 -18.75 6.73
CA ASP A 248 -7.17 -19.57 7.79
C ASP A 248 -7.79 -18.72 8.91
N ASP A 249 -8.79 -19.27 9.56
CA ASP A 249 -9.47 -18.65 10.71
C ASP A 249 -8.50 -18.40 11.87
N ILE A 250 -8.57 -17.19 12.44
CA ILE A 250 -7.79 -16.78 13.61
C ILE A 250 -8.65 -16.67 14.88
N GLY A 251 -9.79 -17.33 14.91
CA GLY A 251 -10.74 -17.30 16.02
C GLY A 251 -11.80 -16.20 15.91
N SER A 252 -11.86 -15.46 14.80
CA SER A 252 -12.97 -14.56 14.46
C SER A 252 -14.09 -15.34 13.76
N ASP A 253 -15.25 -14.75 13.59
CA ASP A 253 -16.28 -15.23 12.68
C ASP A 253 -15.97 -14.83 11.22
N HIS A 254 -15.12 -13.82 11.02
CA HIS A 254 -14.54 -13.48 9.72
C HIS A 254 -13.14 -14.08 9.55
N LYS A 255 -12.86 -14.56 8.33
CA LYS A 255 -11.53 -14.99 7.90
C LYS A 255 -10.74 -13.82 7.33
N PRO A 256 -9.43 -13.74 7.60
CA PRO A 256 -8.60 -12.68 7.03
C PRO A 256 -8.51 -12.80 5.50
N THR A 257 -8.51 -11.66 4.81
CA THR A 257 -8.25 -11.56 3.38
C THR A 257 -6.87 -10.93 3.14
N LEU A 258 -5.98 -11.66 2.48
CA LEU A 258 -4.69 -11.17 2.04
C LEU A 258 -4.80 -10.60 0.62
N ILE A 259 -4.41 -9.34 0.46
CA ILE A 259 -4.35 -8.61 -0.80
C ILE A 259 -2.88 -8.39 -1.13
N THR A 260 -2.40 -8.93 -2.24
CA THR A 260 -1.00 -8.80 -2.65
C THR A 260 -0.88 -8.06 -3.99
N ILE A 261 -0.13 -6.96 -4.00
CA ILE A 261 0.25 -6.27 -5.23
C ILE A 261 1.69 -6.65 -5.55
N SER A 262 1.88 -7.28 -6.70
CA SER A 262 3.18 -7.79 -7.17
C SER A 262 3.86 -6.84 -8.16
N ASN A 263 5.12 -7.14 -8.52
CA ASN A 263 5.89 -6.43 -9.53
C ASN A 263 6.02 -4.92 -9.27
N ILE A 264 6.21 -4.54 -8.00
CA ILE A 264 6.47 -3.15 -7.64
C ILE A 264 7.91 -2.81 -8.02
N GLU A 265 8.07 -1.75 -8.82
CA GLU A 265 9.38 -1.27 -9.21
C GLU A 265 10.20 -0.84 -7.99
N LYS A 266 11.36 -1.46 -7.81
CA LYS A 266 12.30 -1.05 -6.77
C LYS A 266 12.75 0.39 -7.05
N PRO A 267 12.91 1.23 -6.01
CA PRO A 267 13.49 2.55 -6.22
C PRO A 267 14.89 2.37 -6.78
N ILE A 268 15.19 3.11 -7.84
CA ILE A 268 16.57 3.22 -8.31
C ILE A 268 17.30 3.98 -7.21
N THR A 269 17.95 3.26 -6.32
CA THR A 269 18.87 3.87 -5.38
C THR A 269 20.07 4.35 -6.17
N LYS A 270 19.99 5.59 -6.71
CA LYS A 270 21.21 6.26 -7.15
C LYS A 270 22.15 6.22 -5.96
N ARG A 271 23.28 5.52 -6.09
CA ARG A 271 24.30 5.52 -5.04
C ARG A 271 24.61 6.98 -4.76
N ARG A 272 24.35 7.46 -3.55
CA ARG A 272 24.74 8.80 -3.15
C ARG A 272 26.24 8.87 -3.29
N THR A 273 26.71 9.66 -4.23
CA THR A 273 28.13 9.95 -4.38
C THR A 273 28.43 11.18 -3.53
N PHE A 274 29.46 11.08 -2.70
CA PHE A 274 29.91 12.16 -1.84
C PHE A 274 31.15 12.76 -2.43
N TRP A 275 31.39 14.06 -2.21
CA TRP A 275 32.62 14.72 -2.54
C TRP A 275 33.79 14.09 -1.78
N ASN A 276 34.85 13.67 -2.46
CA ASN A 276 36.06 13.13 -1.83
C ASN A 276 37.08 14.24 -1.62
N PHE A 277 36.86 15.04 -0.59
CA PHE A 277 37.72 16.16 -0.27
C PHE A 277 39.21 15.78 0.00
N ARG A 278 39.48 14.50 0.38
CA ARG A 278 40.86 14.01 0.57
C ARG A 278 41.63 13.85 -0.74
N LYS A 279 40.94 13.67 -1.86
CA LYS A 279 41.50 13.52 -3.20
C LYS A 279 41.28 14.75 -4.07
N ALA A 280 40.83 15.86 -3.47
CA ALA A 280 40.57 17.09 -4.17
C ALA A 280 41.89 17.74 -4.63
N ASP A 281 41.92 18.24 -5.88
CA ASP A 281 42.94 19.14 -6.34
C ASP A 281 42.55 20.57 -5.95
N TRP A 282 42.98 20.96 -4.75
CA TRP A 282 42.69 22.28 -4.20
C TRP A 282 43.31 23.41 -5.01
N LYS A 283 44.46 23.17 -5.64
CA LYS A 283 45.15 24.18 -6.47
C LYS A 283 44.31 24.49 -7.71
N GLN A 284 43.83 23.45 -8.39
CA GLN A 284 42.93 23.60 -9.53
C GLN A 284 41.61 24.25 -9.12
N TYR A 285 41.05 23.85 -7.95
CA TYR A 285 39.82 24.41 -7.42
C TYR A 285 39.93 25.93 -7.24
N THR A 286 40.95 26.38 -6.50
CA THR A 286 41.19 27.81 -6.21
C THR A 286 41.36 28.60 -7.51
N SER A 287 42.21 28.12 -8.41
CA SER A 287 42.46 28.79 -9.70
C SER A 287 41.16 28.91 -10.54
N THR A 288 40.31 27.85 -10.55
CA THR A 288 39.06 27.89 -11.31
C THR A 288 38.05 28.86 -10.68
N VAL A 289 37.98 28.90 -9.34
CA VAL A 289 37.11 29.86 -8.63
C VAL A 289 37.58 31.29 -8.89
N ASP A 290 38.88 31.59 -8.75
CA ASP A 290 39.41 32.94 -8.94
C ASP A 290 39.11 33.47 -10.34
N VAL A 291 39.34 32.66 -11.37
CA VAL A 291 39.00 33.01 -12.76
C VAL A 291 37.48 33.24 -12.92
N GLY A 292 36.66 32.37 -12.37
CA GLY A 292 35.21 32.52 -12.50
C GLY A 292 34.66 33.72 -11.74
N MET A 293 35.18 34.01 -10.56
CA MET A 293 34.79 35.18 -9.76
C MET A 293 35.18 36.49 -10.39
N SER A 294 36.37 36.56 -11.03
CA SER A 294 36.81 37.77 -11.74
C SER A 294 35.93 38.15 -12.94
N GLN A 295 35.13 37.23 -13.44
CA GLN A 295 34.19 37.47 -14.55
C GLN A 295 32.82 37.97 -14.10
N ILE A 296 32.55 38.01 -12.79
CA ILE A 296 31.25 38.44 -12.25
C ILE A 296 31.28 39.94 -12.01
N ASP A 297 30.51 40.70 -12.80
CA ASP A 297 30.29 42.12 -12.55
C ASP A 297 29.10 42.31 -11.57
N ILE A 298 29.46 42.65 -10.33
CA ILE A 298 28.51 42.84 -9.23
C ILE A 298 27.57 44.04 -9.48
N ASN A 299 28.03 45.02 -10.26
CA ASN A 299 27.29 46.25 -10.52
C ASN A 299 26.33 46.12 -11.72
N ALA A 300 26.55 45.15 -12.60
CA ALA A 300 25.77 44.96 -13.81
C ALA A 300 24.59 43.95 -13.64
N THR A 301 24.52 43.23 -12.51
CA THR A 301 23.52 42.13 -12.29
C THR A 301 22.72 42.35 -11.02
N SER A 302 21.49 41.77 -11.00
CA SER A 302 20.67 41.75 -9.78
C SER A 302 21.31 40.85 -8.70
N ILE A 303 20.94 41.06 -7.44
CA ILE A 303 21.45 40.27 -6.30
C ILE A 303 21.20 38.76 -6.52
N ASP A 304 20.03 38.36 -7.01
CA ASP A 304 19.67 36.96 -7.26
C ASP A 304 20.53 36.37 -8.40
N GLN A 305 20.78 37.13 -9.46
CA GLN A 305 21.62 36.70 -10.56
C GLN A 305 23.08 36.57 -10.11
N THR A 306 23.58 37.53 -9.38
CA THR A 306 24.95 37.53 -8.83
C THR A 306 25.13 36.31 -7.91
N SER A 307 24.18 36.05 -7.00
CA SER A 307 24.21 34.89 -6.12
C SER A 307 24.22 33.57 -6.91
N SER A 308 23.40 33.46 -7.94
CA SER A 308 23.34 32.27 -8.81
C SER A 308 24.66 32.07 -9.57
N MET A 309 25.30 33.13 -10.05
CA MET A 309 26.58 33.08 -10.74
C MET A 309 27.72 32.65 -9.80
N ILE A 310 27.74 33.15 -8.57
CA ILE A 310 28.70 32.74 -7.54
C ILE A 310 28.54 31.25 -7.23
N VAL A 311 27.32 30.80 -6.94
CA VAL A 311 27.07 29.39 -6.65
C VAL A 311 27.44 28.49 -7.80
N SER A 312 27.09 28.85 -9.05
CA SER A 312 27.45 28.06 -10.23
C SER A 312 28.95 28.00 -10.46
N THR A 313 29.69 29.09 -10.21
CA THR A 313 31.16 29.14 -10.29
C THR A 313 31.81 28.19 -9.28
N ILE A 314 31.37 28.22 -8.03
CA ILE A 314 31.85 27.33 -6.96
C ILE A 314 31.55 25.85 -7.29
N MET A 315 30.32 25.55 -7.76
CA MET A 315 29.94 24.20 -8.11
C MET A 315 30.71 23.66 -9.32
N ASN A 316 30.91 24.46 -10.34
CA ASN A 316 31.71 24.11 -11.52
C ASN A 316 33.18 23.81 -11.16
N ALA A 317 33.79 24.65 -10.32
CA ALA A 317 35.11 24.39 -9.81
C ALA A 317 35.20 23.11 -8.99
N ALA A 318 34.19 22.84 -8.13
CA ALA A 318 34.14 21.64 -7.35
C ALA A 318 33.98 20.37 -8.24
N GLU A 319 33.17 20.42 -9.28
CA GLU A 319 32.99 19.28 -10.20
C GLU A 319 34.24 18.94 -10.99
N LYS A 320 35.07 19.94 -11.33
CA LYS A 320 36.33 19.75 -12.04
C LYS A 320 37.48 19.27 -11.14
N SER A 321 37.47 19.66 -9.87
CA SER A 321 38.64 19.51 -8.99
C SER A 321 38.44 18.51 -7.85
N ILE A 322 37.18 18.12 -7.53
CA ILE A 322 36.91 17.24 -6.41
C ILE A 322 36.25 15.97 -6.92
N PRO A 323 36.94 14.81 -6.90
CA PRO A 323 36.37 13.55 -7.33
C PRO A 323 35.14 13.15 -6.48
N ARG A 324 34.15 12.58 -7.13
CA ARG A 324 33.02 11.97 -6.40
C ARG A 324 33.32 10.49 -6.10
N GLY A 325 33.05 10.06 -4.88
CA GLY A 325 33.24 8.70 -4.44
C GLY A 325 31.96 8.13 -3.81
N SER A 326 31.83 6.83 -3.82
CA SER A 326 30.79 6.11 -3.04
C SER A 326 31.41 5.62 -1.73
N VAL A 327 30.66 5.76 -0.62
CA VAL A 327 31.05 5.11 0.63
C VAL A 327 30.96 3.60 0.42
N LYS A 328 32.09 2.89 0.57
CA LYS A 328 32.05 1.42 0.66
C LYS A 328 31.27 1.08 1.92
N LYS A 329 30.16 0.35 1.79
CA LYS A 329 29.50 -0.22 2.97
C LYS A 329 30.50 -1.08 3.70
N PHE A 330 30.82 -0.70 4.92
CA PHE A 330 31.61 -1.49 5.83
C PHE A 330 30.81 -2.80 6.07
N LYS A 331 31.37 -3.92 5.68
CA LYS A 331 30.85 -5.22 6.10
C LYS A 331 31.48 -5.47 7.46
N PRO A 332 30.71 -5.49 8.56
CA PRO A 332 31.28 -5.94 9.82
C PRO A 332 31.64 -7.43 9.65
N TYR A 333 32.90 -7.73 9.74
CA TYR A 333 33.35 -9.10 9.87
C TYR A 333 33.10 -9.49 11.34
N TRP A 334 32.07 -10.27 11.56
CA TRP A 334 31.96 -11.06 12.77
C TRP A 334 32.40 -12.47 12.38
N ASN A 335 33.47 -12.93 13.03
CA ASN A 335 33.87 -14.31 13.03
C ASN A 335 32.90 -15.13 13.89
#